data_b9173b6a240e57d9fac2ff1297bca6b6
#
_entry.id   b9173b6a240e57d9fac2ff1297bca6b6
#
_cell.length_a   1.000
_cell.length_b   1.000
_cell.length_c   1.000
_cell.angle_alpha   90.00
_cell.angle_beta   90.00
_cell.angle_gamma   90.00
#
_symmetry.space_group_name_H-M   'P 1'
#
loop_
_entity.id
_entity.type
_entity.pdbx_description
1 polymer ?
#
loop_
_entity_poly.entity_id
_entity_poly.type
_entity_poly.pdbx_seq_one_letter_code
_entity_poly.pdbx_strand_id
1 'polypeptide(L)'
;NIPDPNTGLEAKFSLRQTGAMALTGVDTANLDSYNEAITQEPRIRALRDKVTIEFQPGWAKSVSEMAIQLDDGTIVESKHDSGIPWADIKKQRQALETKFDSLAVPVLGAAGARRLHDAIERIETMTDVGDLARAAAKE
;
A
#
# COMPACT_ATOMS: atom_id res chain seq x y z
N ASN A 1 -3.90 12.99 9.35
CA ASN A 1 -2.82 12.19 9.92
C ASN A 1 -3.08 11.94 11.41
N ILE A 2 -3.23 10.68 11.81
CA ILE A 2 -3.44 10.27 13.21
C ILE A 2 -2.07 9.97 13.82
N PRO A 3 -1.62 10.72 14.83
CA PRO A 3 -0.26 10.55 15.37
C PRO A 3 -0.10 9.28 16.21
N ASP A 4 -1.15 8.86 16.91
CA ASP A 4 -1.16 7.71 17.82
C ASP A 4 -2.40 6.82 17.58
N PRO A 5 -2.37 5.95 16.56
CA PRO A 5 -3.49 5.08 16.23
C PRO A 5 -3.65 3.95 17.24
N ASN A 6 -4.91 3.61 17.57
CA ASN A 6 -5.27 2.52 18.45
C ASN A 6 -5.84 1.32 17.70
N THR A 7 -6.44 1.56 16.53
CA THR A 7 -7.08 0.54 15.72
C THR A 7 -6.41 0.39 14.36
N GLY A 8 -6.63 -0.75 13.68
CA GLY A 8 -6.12 -0.96 12.33
C GLY A 8 -6.64 0.08 11.32
N LEU A 9 -7.88 0.55 11.50
CA LEU A 9 -8.42 1.61 10.65
C LEU A 9 -7.67 2.94 10.85
N GLU A 10 -7.42 3.33 12.08
CA GLU A 10 -6.65 4.54 12.40
C GLU A 10 -5.21 4.45 11.88
N ALA A 11 -4.62 3.25 11.92
CA ALA A 11 -3.27 2.99 11.42
C ALA A 11 -3.13 3.34 9.92
N LYS A 12 -4.17 3.13 9.12
CA LYS A 12 -4.20 3.51 7.69
C LYS A 12 -4.08 5.02 7.46
N PHE A 13 -4.46 5.82 8.46
CA PHE A 13 -4.41 7.29 8.41
C PHE A 13 -3.25 7.86 9.24
N SER A 14 -2.27 7.03 9.62
CA SER A 14 -1.09 7.42 10.36
C SER A 14 0.18 7.24 9.55
N LEU A 15 0.78 8.34 9.09
CA LEU A 15 2.07 8.31 8.40
C LEU A 15 3.20 7.78 9.31
N ARG A 16 3.14 8.09 10.61
CA ARG A 16 4.09 7.57 11.60
C ARG A 16 4.00 6.06 11.74
N GLN A 17 2.78 5.54 11.83
CA GLN A 17 2.53 4.10 11.95
C GLN A 17 2.94 3.35 10.68
N THR A 18 2.51 3.82 9.49
CA THR A 18 2.86 3.18 8.23
C THR A 18 4.36 3.21 7.95
N GLY A 19 5.05 4.31 8.32
CA GLY A 19 6.50 4.39 8.24
C GLY A 19 7.18 3.37 9.15
N ALA A 20 6.74 3.23 10.41
CA ALA A 20 7.27 2.23 11.35
C ALA A 20 7.00 0.79 10.89
N MET A 21 5.80 0.51 10.36
CA MET A 21 5.44 -0.79 9.78
C MET A 21 6.38 -1.15 8.62
N ALA A 22 6.61 -0.24 7.68
CA ALA A 22 7.51 -0.45 6.56
C ALA A 22 8.96 -0.73 7.02
N LEU A 23 9.47 0.02 8.00
CA LEU A 23 10.81 -0.16 8.56
C LEU A 23 10.97 -1.50 9.30
N THR A 24 9.88 -2.09 9.81
CA THR A 24 9.89 -3.41 10.44
C THR A 24 9.65 -4.57 9.46
N GLY A 25 9.48 -4.28 8.17
CA GLY A 25 9.23 -5.27 7.13
C GLY A 25 7.78 -5.74 7.02
N VAL A 26 6.85 -5.05 7.67
CA VAL A 26 5.41 -5.33 7.52
C VAL A 26 4.97 -4.86 6.13
N ASP A 27 4.26 -5.71 5.40
CA ASP A 27 3.68 -5.37 4.11
C ASP A 27 2.53 -4.37 4.27
N THR A 28 2.81 -3.10 4.00
CA THR A 28 1.84 -2.01 4.10
C THR A 28 0.82 -1.97 2.94
N ALA A 29 1.01 -2.80 1.90
CA ALA A 29 0.03 -2.96 0.81
C ALA A 29 -1.04 -4.01 1.16
N ASN A 30 -0.76 -4.91 2.10
CA ASN A 30 -1.72 -5.92 2.55
C ASN A 30 -2.72 -5.33 3.55
N LEU A 31 -4.03 -5.50 3.27
CA LEU A 31 -5.10 -5.02 4.15
C LEU A 31 -5.08 -5.67 5.53
N ASP A 32 -4.69 -6.94 5.61
CA ASP A 32 -4.63 -7.70 6.87
C ASP A 32 -3.52 -7.20 7.81
N SER A 33 -2.55 -6.43 7.28
CA SER A 33 -1.53 -5.77 8.10
C SER A 33 -2.10 -4.64 8.98
N TYR A 34 -3.30 -4.16 8.66
CA TYR A 34 -3.95 -3.08 9.41
C TYR A 34 -4.97 -3.64 10.41
N ASN A 35 -4.45 -4.27 11.45
CA ASN A 35 -5.21 -4.81 12.56
C ASN A 35 -4.69 -4.26 13.90
N GLU A 36 -5.43 -4.51 14.98
CA GLU A 36 -5.09 -4.00 16.31
C GLU A 36 -3.79 -4.61 16.85
N ALA A 37 -3.54 -5.90 16.59
CA ALA A 37 -2.34 -6.58 17.08
C ALA A 37 -1.06 -5.94 16.51
N ILE A 38 -1.01 -5.69 15.19
CA ILE A 38 0.12 -5.03 14.54
C ILE A 38 0.18 -3.54 14.95
N THR A 39 -0.96 -2.86 15.05
CA THR A 39 -1.01 -1.45 15.46
C THR A 39 -0.43 -1.26 16.86
N GLN A 40 -0.65 -2.20 17.77
CA GLN A 40 -0.21 -2.15 19.16
C GLN A 40 1.10 -2.90 19.42
N GLU A 41 1.74 -3.49 18.39
CA GLU A 41 3.00 -4.20 18.56
C GLU A 41 4.08 -3.27 19.15
N PRO A 42 4.73 -3.67 20.26
CA PRO A 42 5.68 -2.80 20.98
C PRO A 42 6.85 -2.30 20.12
N ARG A 43 7.38 -3.14 19.21
CA ARG A 43 8.48 -2.78 18.32
C ARG A 43 8.06 -1.70 17.31
N ILE A 44 6.86 -1.84 16.74
CA ILE A 44 6.31 -0.85 15.79
C ILE A 44 6.03 0.45 16.51
N ARG A 45 5.43 0.41 17.70
CA ARG A 45 5.18 1.60 18.52
C ARG A 45 6.45 2.35 18.87
N ALA A 46 7.49 1.62 19.30
CA ALA A 46 8.77 2.22 19.64
C ALA A 46 9.44 2.94 18.44
N LEU A 47 9.29 2.41 17.22
CA LEU A 47 9.73 3.08 15.99
C LEU A 47 8.81 4.25 15.62
N ARG A 48 7.50 4.07 15.69
CA ARG A 48 6.51 5.12 15.43
C ARG A 48 6.80 6.38 16.26
N ASP A 49 7.15 6.19 17.53
CA ASP A 49 7.41 7.29 18.45
C ASP A 49 8.68 8.09 18.10
N LYS A 50 9.58 7.49 17.30
CA LYS A 50 10.76 8.17 16.74
C LYS A 50 10.46 8.92 15.42
N VAL A 51 9.31 8.68 14.79
CA VAL A 51 8.97 9.32 13.50
C VAL A 51 8.38 10.71 13.74
N THR A 52 8.98 11.72 13.13
CA THR A 52 8.47 13.09 13.05
C THR A 52 7.91 13.34 11.66
N ILE A 53 6.75 13.98 11.57
CA ILE A 53 6.12 14.36 10.29
C ILE A 53 6.15 15.87 10.16
N GLU A 54 6.75 16.35 9.09
CA GLU A 54 6.77 17.76 8.72
C GLU A 54 6.01 17.98 7.42
N PHE A 55 5.05 18.89 7.44
CA PHE A 55 4.31 19.27 6.23
C PHE A 55 4.98 20.49 5.59
N GLN A 56 5.43 20.34 4.34
CA GLN A 56 6.13 21.38 3.60
C GLN A 56 5.15 22.22 2.78
N PRO A 57 4.93 23.51 3.13
CA PRO A 57 4.10 24.41 2.33
C PRO A 57 4.64 24.55 0.91
N GLY A 58 3.74 24.46 -0.08
CA GLY A 58 4.09 24.63 -1.49
C GLY A 58 4.58 23.36 -2.21
N TRP A 59 4.75 22.25 -1.51
CA TRP A 59 5.02 20.97 -2.16
C TRP A 59 3.79 20.41 -2.82
N ALA A 60 3.97 19.70 -3.94
CA ALA A 60 2.89 18.91 -4.53
C ALA A 60 2.47 17.81 -3.55
N LYS A 61 1.17 17.54 -3.45
CA LYS A 61 0.61 16.53 -2.53
C LYS A 61 1.11 15.10 -2.81
N SER A 62 1.65 14.87 -4.00
CA SER A 62 2.23 13.59 -4.44
C SER A 62 3.68 13.38 -3.99
N VAL A 63 4.36 14.45 -3.53
CA VAL A 63 5.77 14.40 -3.16
C VAL A 63 5.93 14.08 -1.68
N SER A 64 6.82 13.15 -1.39
CA SER A 64 7.28 12.83 -0.03
C SER A 64 8.80 12.67 0.01
N GLU A 65 9.39 13.09 1.12
CA GLU A 65 10.79 12.84 1.46
C GLU A 65 10.86 12.15 2.81
N MET A 66 11.88 11.33 3.00
CA MET A 66 12.17 10.66 4.26
C MET A 66 13.68 10.70 4.50
N ALA A 67 14.07 11.02 5.73
CA ALA A 67 15.43 10.89 6.23
C ALA A 67 15.41 9.94 7.44
N ILE A 68 16.30 8.95 7.45
CA ILE A 68 16.45 7.98 8.54
C ILE A 68 17.87 8.10 9.06
N GLN A 69 18.01 8.45 10.34
CA GLN A 69 19.29 8.39 11.02
C GLN A 69 19.49 6.99 11.64
N LEU A 70 20.55 6.31 11.23
CA LEU A 70 20.96 5.01 11.78
C LEU A 70 21.72 5.18 13.10
N ASP A 71 21.90 4.07 13.83
CA ASP A 71 22.57 4.08 15.13
C ASP A 71 24.06 4.50 15.06
N ASP A 72 24.70 4.33 13.90
CA ASP A 72 26.07 4.77 13.62
C ASP A 72 26.18 6.26 13.22
N GLY A 73 25.06 6.96 13.19
CA GLY A 73 24.96 8.36 12.78
C GLY A 73 24.79 8.58 11.27
N THR A 74 24.84 7.52 10.46
CA THR A 74 24.58 7.62 9.01
C THR A 74 23.14 8.08 8.74
N ILE A 75 22.97 9.00 7.79
CA ILE A 75 21.65 9.44 7.33
C ILE A 75 21.35 8.82 5.97
N VAL A 76 20.24 8.13 5.87
CA VAL A 76 19.70 7.58 4.62
C VAL A 76 18.49 8.41 4.21
N GLU A 77 18.55 8.97 3.01
CA GLU A 77 17.49 9.84 2.47
C GLU A 77 16.81 9.19 1.28
N SER A 78 15.52 9.42 1.14
CA SER A 78 14.74 9.01 -0.02
C SER A 78 13.68 10.05 -0.34
N LYS A 79 13.47 10.29 -1.63
CA LYS A 79 12.40 11.15 -2.15
C LYS A 79 11.57 10.37 -3.16
N HIS A 80 10.26 10.55 -3.08
CA HIS A 80 9.33 9.93 -4.02
C HIS A 80 8.25 10.92 -4.43
N ASP A 81 7.90 10.89 -5.71
CA ASP A 81 6.76 11.60 -6.26
C ASP A 81 5.80 10.60 -6.92
N SER A 82 4.70 10.32 -6.23
CA SER A 82 3.66 9.41 -6.73
C SER A 82 2.83 9.99 -7.90
N GLY A 83 3.01 11.28 -8.21
CA GLY A 83 2.41 11.95 -9.37
C GLY A 83 3.15 11.70 -10.67
N ILE A 84 4.38 11.14 -10.62
CA ILE A 84 5.16 10.80 -11.80
C ILE A 84 4.83 9.36 -12.23
N PRO A 85 4.30 9.16 -13.47
CA PRO A 85 4.05 7.81 -13.98
C PRO A 85 5.36 6.99 -14.06
N TRP A 86 5.26 5.69 -13.86
CA TRP A 86 6.41 4.80 -14.03
C TRP A 86 6.88 4.79 -15.49
N ALA A 87 8.17 4.99 -15.70
CA ALA A 87 8.76 4.90 -17.03
C ALA A 87 8.84 3.44 -17.54
N ASP A 88 9.05 2.50 -16.62
CA ASP A 88 9.07 1.06 -16.93
C ASP A 88 7.64 0.47 -16.78
N ILE A 89 6.94 0.40 -17.91
CA ILE A 89 5.57 -0.12 -17.98
C ILE A 89 5.49 -1.61 -17.59
N LYS A 90 6.53 -2.40 -17.86
CA LYS A 90 6.55 -3.83 -17.49
C LYS A 90 6.62 -3.97 -15.96
N LYS A 91 7.47 -3.20 -15.33
CA LYS A 91 7.62 -3.18 -13.88
C LYS A 91 6.35 -2.65 -13.19
N GLN A 92 5.73 -1.62 -13.77
CA GLN A 92 4.44 -1.11 -13.30
C GLN A 92 3.36 -2.19 -13.37
N ARG A 93 3.25 -2.89 -14.50
CA ARG A 93 2.29 -3.99 -14.70
C ARG A 93 2.47 -5.06 -13.62
N GLN A 94 3.70 -5.53 -13.41
CA GLN A 94 4.00 -6.54 -12.39
C GLN A 94 3.59 -6.10 -10.99
N ALA A 95 3.81 -4.83 -10.63
CA ALA A 95 3.38 -4.28 -9.35
C ALA A 95 1.86 -4.24 -9.22
N LEU A 96 1.13 -3.89 -10.30
CA LEU A 96 -0.33 -3.88 -10.33
C LEU A 96 -0.91 -5.30 -10.23
N GLU A 97 -0.34 -6.28 -10.92
CA GLU A 97 -0.74 -7.69 -10.85
C GLU A 97 -0.54 -8.23 -9.44
N THR A 98 0.61 -7.98 -8.82
CA THR A 98 0.87 -8.36 -7.42
C THR A 98 -0.17 -7.76 -6.48
N LYS A 99 -0.48 -6.47 -6.65
CA LYS A 99 -1.50 -5.79 -5.83
C LYS A 99 -2.89 -6.36 -6.09
N PHE A 100 -3.25 -6.62 -7.36
CA PHE A 100 -4.52 -7.24 -7.72
C PHE A 100 -4.70 -8.58 -7.03
N ASP A 101 -3.70 -9.46 -7.13
CA ASP A 101 -3.74 -10.79 -6.53
C ASP A 101 -3.87 -10.72 -5.00
N SER A 102 -3.16 -9.81 -4.35
CA SER A 102 -3.25 -9.63 -2.89
C SER A 102 -4.65 -9.23 -2.40
N LEU A 103 -5.43 -8.57 -3.25
CA LEU A 103 -6.80 -8.12 -2.94
C LEU A 103 -7.87 -9.10 -3.43
N ALA A 104 -7.70 -9.67 -4.63
CA ALA A 104 -8.72 -10.48 -5.28
C ALA A 104 -8.70 -11.95 -4.82
N VAL A 105 -7.52 -12.55 -4.64
CA VAL A 105 -7.39 -13.97 -4.26
C VAL A 105 -8.04 -14.30 -2.91
N PRO A 106 -7.91 -13.50 -1.85
CA PRO A 106 -8.59 -13.77 -0.58
C PRO A 106 -10.13 -13.76 -0.68
N VAL A 107 -10.67 -13.02 -1.64
CA VAL A 107 -12.13 -12.85 -1.82
C VAL A 107 -12.70 -13.87 -2.79
N LEU A 108 -12.06 -14.07 -3.94
CA LEU A 108 -12.58 -14.84 -5.08
C LEU A 108 -11.95 -16.23 -5.21
N GLY A 109 -10.90 -16.53 -4.41
CA GLY A 109 -10.02 -17.67 -4.65
C GLY A 109 -9.14 -17.46 -5.91
N ALA A 110 -8.11 -18.29 -6.06
CA ALA A 110 -7.17 -18.16 -7.17
C ALA A 110 -7.83 -18.28 -8.56
N ALA A 111 -8.81 -19.19 -8.72
CA ALA A 111 -9.54 -19.37 -9.97
C ALA A 111 -10.43 -18.15 -10.30
N GLY A 112 -11.14 -17.61 -9.31
CA GLY A 112 -11.98 -16.43 -9.48
C GLY A 112 -11.17 -15.17 -9.79
N ALA A 113 -10.05 -14.97 -9.09
CA ALA A 113 -9.13 -13.87 -9.37
C ALA A 113 -8.58 -13.95 -10.80
N ARG A 114 -8.22 -15.14 -11.26
CA ARG A 114 -7.77 -15.34 -12.64
C ARG A 114 -8.86 -15.02 -13.67
N ARG A 115 -10.09 -15.50 -13.45
CA ARG A 115 -11.24 -15.18 -14.35
C ARG A 115 -11.46 -13.67 -14.45
N LEU A 116 -11.40 -12.96 -13.29
CA LEU A 116 -11.54 -11.51 -13.27
C LEU A 116 -10.39 -10.82 -13.99
N HIS A 117 -9.15 -11.24 -13.75
CA HIS A 117 -7.98 -10.71 -14.45
C HIS A 117 -8.12 -10.85 -15.98
N ASP A 118 -8.47 -12.06 -16.45
CA ASP A 118 -8.66 -12.33 -17.88
C ASP A 118 -9.81 -11.50 -18.48
N ALA A 119 -10.84 -11.20 -17.71
CA ALA A 119 -11.92 -10.31 -18.13
C ALA A 119 -11.44 -8.87 -18.24
N ILE A 120 -10.65 -8.37 -17.28
CA ILE A 120 -10.05 -7.02 -17.32
C ILE A 120 -9.14 -6.86 -18.57
N GLU A 121 -8.30 -7.86 -18.88
CA GLU A 121 -7.40 -7.81 -20.03
C GLU A 121 -8.15 -7.72 -21.38
N ARG A 122 -9.40 -8.15 -21.42
CA ARG A 122 -10.24 -8.12 -22.63
C ARG A 122 -11.30 -7.00 -22.62
N ILE A 123 -11.23 -6.07 -21.66
CA ILE A 123 -12.28 -5.06 -21.48
C ILE A 123 -12.58 -4.25 -22.74
N GLU A 124 -11.56 -3.91 -23.54
CA GLU A 124 -11.68 -3.14 -24.77
C GLU A 124 -12.42 -3.88 -25.89
N THR A 125 -12.48 -5.21 -25.82
CA THR A 125 -13.11 -6.08 -26.83
C THR A 125 -14.40 -6.73 -26.33
N MET A 126 -14.82 -6.43 -25.10
CA MET A 126 -16.06 -6.96 -24.54
C MET A 126 -17.29 -6.40 -25.24
N THR A 127 -18.23 -7.27 -25.57
CA THR A 127 -19.54 -6.88 -26.11
C THR A 127 -20.57 -6.58 -25.00
N ASP A 128 -20.37 -7.14 -23.81
CA ASP A 128 -21.22 -6.92 -22.63
C ASP A 128 -20.33 -6.69 -21.38
N VAL A 129 -20.31 -5.45 -20.90
CA VAL A 129 -19.60 -5.07 -19.66
C VAL A 129 -20.15 -5.83 -18.42
N GLY A 130 -21.38 -6.35 -18.48
CA GLY A 130 -21.95 -7.20 -17.44
C GLY A 130 -21.12 -8.46 -17.16
N ASP A 131 -20.36 -8.96 -18.15
CA ASP A 131 -19.46 -10.10 -17.96
C ASP A 131 -18.32 -9.80 -16.98
N LEU A 132 -17.83 -8.55 -16.95
CA LEU A 132 -16.84 -8.11 -15.96
C LEU A 132 -17.43 -8.16 -14.54
N ALA A 133 -18.64 -7.66 -14.37
CA ALA A 133 -19.31 -7.69 -13.07
C ALA A 133 -19.58 -9.14 -12.60
N ARG A 134 -19.98 -10.02 -13.53
CA ARG A 134 -20.14 -11.45 -13.25
C ARG A 134 -18.81 -12.14 -12.85
N ALA A 135 -17.72 -11.80 -13.52
CA ALA A 135 -16.40 -12.32 -13.19
C ALA A 135 -15.91 -11.87 -11.80
N ALA A 136 -16.34 -10.69 -11.33
CA ALA A 136 -16.03 -10.14 -10.01
C ALA A 136 -16.94 -10.70 -8.89
N ALA A 137 -17.99 -11.45 -9.21
CA ALA A 137 -18.89 -12.02 -8.21
C ALA A 137 -18.24 -13.25 -7.52
N LYS A 138 -18.44 -13.34 -6.21
CA LYS A 138 -18.10 -14.55 -5.43
C LYS A 138 -19.10 -15.64 -5.75
N GLU A 139 -18.62 -16.83 -6.07
CA GLU A 139 -19.45 -18.04 -6.22
C GLU A 139 -19.91 -18.57 -4.89
#